data_6a0b5aa5c9b9135f2306af8c17190edb
#
_entry.id   6a0b5aa5c9b9135f2306af8c17190edb
#
_cell.length_a   1.000
_cell.length_b   1.000
_cell.length_c   1.000
_cell.angle_alpha   90.00
_cell.angle_beta   90.00
_cell.angle_gamma   90.00
#
_symmetry.space_group_name_H-M   'P 1'
#
loop_
_entity.id
_entity.type
_entity.pdbx_description
1 polymer ?
#
loop_
_entity_poly.entity_id
_entity_poly.type
_entity_poly.pdbx_seq_one_letter_code
_entity_poly.pdbx_strand_id
1 'polypeptide(L)'
;AVKADAESLPFDKDFFDAITCIDSWNYFGRDKAFLDNKISPFIKKGGKIYLAITGMEKEFNGEYPECLLLSWNKEQLEYIKDIEYWRDVLSSSKDFELLECRRMETDDEAWNDWLKEENEYAIGDRKSMESGAGDYLCFIMAVLEKK
;
A
#
# COMPACT_ATOMS: atom_id res chain seq x y z
N ALA A 1 14.44 15.82 -6.78
CA ALA A 1 14.18 14.68 -5.90
C ALA A 1 14.97 14.84 -4.60
N VAL A 2 14.36 14.44 -3.46
CA VAL A 2 15.00 14.44 -2.14
C VAL A 2 15.00 12.98 -1.67
N LYS A 3 16.19 12.46 -1.31
CA LYS A 3 16.30 11.15 -0.67
C LYS A 3 16.00 11.33 0.82
N ALA A 4 14.94 10.70 1.31
CA ALA A 4 14.52 10.77 2.71
C ALA A 4 13.92 9.45 3.16
N ASP A 5 13.87 9.27 4.48
CA ASP A 5 13.15 8.20 5.13
C ASP A 5 11.69 8.65 5.34
N ALA A 6 10.72 7.77 5.06
CA ALA A 6 9.31 8.08 5.25
C ALA A 6 8.95 8.38 6.72
N GLU A 7 9.73 7.86 7.67
CA GLU A 7 9.55 8.13 9.09
C GLU A 7 10.19 9.46 9.57
N SER A 8 11.00 10.10 8.70
CA SER A 8 11.74 11.33 9.04
C SER A 8 11.86 12.24 7.82
N LEU A 9 10.75 12.81 7.39
CA LEU A 9 10.68 13.68 6.23
C LEU A 9 11.31 15.05 6.53
N PRO A 10 12.22 15.55 5.66
CA PRO A 10 12.96 16.80 5.85
C PRO A 10 12.24 18.01 5.27
N PHE A 11 10.94 18.15 5.54
CA PHE A 11 10.13 19.23 5.03
C PHE A 11 9.55 20.08 6.15
N ASP A 12 9.17 21.32 5.85
CA ASP A 12 8.46 22.17 6.78
C ASP A 12 7.03 21.66 7.05
N LYS A 13 6.45 22.10 8.15
CA LYS A 13 5.04 21.81 8.46
C LYS A 13 4.14 22.43 7.38
N ASP A 14 3.03 21.77 7.10
CA ASP A 14 2.01 22.21 6.13
C ASP A 14 2.61 22.52 4.75
N PHE A 15 3.59 21.71 4.33
CA PHE A 15 4.30 21.90 3.06
C PHE A 15 3.51 21.38 1.86
N PHE A 16 2.87 20.22 1.99
CA PHE A 16 2.23 19.52 0.86
C PHE A 16 0.73 19.81 0.77
N ASP A 17 0.24 20.04 -0.44
CA ASP A 17 -1.19 20.04 -0.76
C ASP A 17 -1.71 18.62 -0.98
N ALA A 18 -0.85 17.73 -1.46
CA ALA A 18 -1.15 16.31 -1.62
C ALA A 18 0.11 15.45 -1.47
N ILE A 19 -0.09 14.20 -1.01
CA ILE A 19 0.92 13.15 -1.00
C ILE A 19 0.36 11.95 -1.77
N THR A 20 1.19 11.32 -2.59
CA THR A 20 0.90 10.04 -3.21
C THR A 20 1.89 8.99 -2.72
N CYS A 21 1.40 7.79 -2.44
CA CYS A 21 2.25 6.65 -2.15
C CYS A 21 1.73 5.43 -2.92
N ILE A 22 2.58 4.90 -3.78
CA ILE A 22 2.25 3.79 -4.66
C ILE A 22 3.15 2.62 -4.31
N ASP A 23 2.55 1.48 -4.04
CA ASP A 23 3.17 0.17 -3.81
C ASP A 23 4.27 0.14 -2.73
N SER A 24 4.13 0.96 -1.69
CA SER A 24 5.10 0.98 -0.58
C SER A 24 4.48 1.26 0.80
N TRP A 25 3.21 1.68 0.86
CA TRP A 25 2.56 2.00 2.13
C TRP A 25 2.48 0.82 3.10
N ASN A 26 2.37 -0.39 2.59
CA ASN A 26 2.33 -1.63 3.36
C ASN A 26 3.57 -1.87 4.23
N TYR A 27 4.71 -1.30 3.92
CA TYR A 27 5.95 -1.49 4.70
C TYR A 27 5.98 -0.67 5.99
N PHE A 28 5.40 0.53 6.02
CA PHE A 28 5.49 1.45 7.17
C PHE A 28 4.13 1.93 7.70
N GLY A 29 3.07 1.91 6.90
CA GLY A 29 1.75 2.46 7.24
C GLY A 29 0.85 1.55 8.09
N ARG A 30 1.35 0.41 8.58
CA ARG A 30 0.57 -0.53 9.39
C ARG A 30 0.38 -0.08 10.86
N ASP A 31 1.26 0.79 11.35
CA ASP A 31 1.06 1.42 12.64
C ASP A 31 -0.05 2.49 12.53
N LYS A 32 -1.12 2.31 13.30
CA LYS A 32 -2.27 3.25 13.33
C LYS A 32 -1.86 4.69 13.68
N ALA A 33 -0.76 4.86 14.40
CA ALA A 33 -0.24 6.17 14.77
C ALA A 33 0.66 6.80 13.70
N PHE A 34 1.09 6.04 12.68
CA PHE A 34 2.04 6.52 11.67
C PHE A 34 1.48 7.72 10.89
N LEU A 35 0.25 7.62 10.43
CA LEU A 35 -0.40 8.65 9.64
C LEU A 35 -0.47 9.98 10.40
N ASP A 36 -0.93 9.96 11.66
CA ASP A 36 -1.06 11.15 12.50
C ASP A 36 0.30 11.70 12.95
N ASN A 37 1.24 10.82 13.32
CA ASN A 37 2.51 11.25 13.91
C ASN A 37 3.59 11.60 12.88
N LYS A 38 3.58 10.94 11.70
CA LYS A 38 4.68 11.02 10.74
C LYS A 38 4.30 11.74 9.45
N ILE A 39 3.03 11.72 9.05
CA ILE A 39 2.58 12.30 7.77
C ILE A 39 1.76 13.58 7.98
N SER A 40 0.86 13.58 8.94
CA SER A 40 -0.02 14.72 9.23
C SER A 40 0.71 16.05 9.37
N PRO A 41 1.86 16.15 10.03
CA PRO A 41 2.54 17.44 10.19
C PRO A 41 2.92 18.13 8.89
N PHE A 42 3.09 17.39 7.80
CA PHE A 42 3.58 17.91 6.52
C PHE A 42 2.48 18.23 5.51
N ILE A 43 1.25 17.80 5.77
CA ILE A 43 0.10 18.07 4.89
C ILE A 43 -0.67 19.26 5.40
N LYS A 44 -1.05 20.17 4.49
CA LYS A 44 -1.94 21.29 4.78
C LYS A 44 -3.34 20.80 5.16
N LYS A 45 -4.06 21.61 5.93
CA LYS A 45 -5.49 21.38 6.17
C LYS A 45 -6.26 21.31 4.85
N GLY A 46 -7.12 20.30 4.67
CA GLY A 46 -7.82 20.00 3.42
C GLY A 46 -6.95 19.35 2.34
N GLY A 47 -5.66 19.16 2.62
CA GLY A 47 -4.77 18.41 1.73
C GLY A 47 -5.08 16.92 1.72
N LYS A 48 -4.71 16.22 0.65
CA LYS A 48 -5.12 14.84 0.41
C LYS A 48 -3.95 13.87 0.34
N ILE A 49 -4.24 12.63 0.74
CA ILE A 49 -3.35 11.50 0.55
C ILE A 49 -4.02 10.52 -0.40
N TYR A 50 -3.27 10.07 -1.40
CA TYR A 50 -3.68 9.06 -2.36
C TYR A 50 -2.75 7.86 -2.22
N LEU A 51 -3.33 6.71 -1.89
CA LEU A 51 -2.60 5.48 -1.70
C LEU A 51 -3.02 4.46 -2.76
N ALA A 52 -2.04 3.76 -3.34
CA ALA A 52 -2.24 2.49 -4.01
C ALA A 52 -1.40 1.44 -3.27
N ILE A 53 -2.06 0.51 -2.63
CA ILE A 53 -1.45 -0.44 -1.69
C ILE A 53 -1.60 -1.84 -2.27
N THR A 54 -0.51 -2.60 -2.33
CA THR A 54 -0.60 -4.03 -2.61
C THR A 54 -1.38 -4.71 -1.50
N GLY A 55 -2.42 -5.42 -1.86
CA GLY A 55 -3.36 -6.06 -0.96
C GLY A 55 -3.61 -7.52 -1.29
N MET A 56 -4.30 -8.19 -0.38
CA MET A 56 -4.84 -9.54 -0.55
C MET A 56 -6.36 -9.52 -0.62
N GLU A 57 -6.93 -10.50 -1.33
CA GLU A 57 -8.38 -10.70 -1.38
C GLU A 57 -8.98 -11.05 -0.02
N LYS A 58 -8.18 -11.67 0.85
CA LYS A 58 -8.53 -12.03 2.22
C LYS A 58 -7.29 -12.27 3.07
N GLU A 59 -7.42 -12.20 4.38
CA GLU A 59 -6.38 -12.60 5.33
C GLU A 59 -6.17 -14.13 5.33
N PHE A 60 -4.92 -14.56 5.32
CA PHE A 60 -4.52 -15.97 5.33
C PHE A 60 -3.97 -16.45 6.68
N ASN A 61 -3.73 -15.54 7.63
CA ASN A 61 -3.23 -15.87 8.98
C ASN A 61 -1.98 -16.75 8.98
N GLY A 62 -1.08 -16.52 8.02
CA GLY A 62 0.18 -17.28 7.89
C GLY A 62 0.10 -18.61 7.14
N GLU A 63 -1.09 -19.02 6.69
CA GLU A 63 -1.32 -20.21 5.85
C GLU A 63 -1.59 -19.81 4.41
N TYR A 64 -0.54 -19.45 3.70
CA TYR A 64 -0.62 -18.94 2.34
C TYR A 64 -0.73 -20.05 1.29
N PRO A 65 -1.50 -19.85 0.19
CA PRO A 65 -1.48 -20.71 -0.98
C PRO A 65 -0.07 -20.92 -1.53
N GLU A 66 0.22 -22.15 -2.01
CA GLU A 66 1.54 -22.51 -2.52
C GLU A 66 2.00 -21.59 -3.66
N CYS A 67 1.09 -21.15 -4.52
CA CYS A 67 1.41 -20.25 -5.63
C CYS A 67 2.02 -18.92 -5.16
N LEU A 68 1.59 -18.37 -4.01
CA LEU A 68 2.19 -17.17 -3.44
C LEU A 68 3.62 -17.41 -2.94
N LEU A 69 3.89 -18.60 -2.40
CA LEU A 69 5.18 -18.95 -1.82
C LEU A 69 6.27 -19.27 -2.85
N LEU A 70 5.93 -19.26 -4.14
CA LEU A 70 6.91 -19.46 -5.22
C LEU A 70 7.80 -18.25 -5.44
N SER A 71 7.31 -17.05 -5.17
CA SER A 71 8.03 -15.78 -5.36
C SER A 71 8.26 -15.01 -4.05
N TRP A 72 7.36 -15.16 -3.08
CA TRP A 72 7.42 -14.41 -1.82
C TRP A 72 7.50 -15.34 -0.61
N ASN A 73 8.33 -15.00 0.35
CA ASN A 73 8.37 -15.72 1.62
C ASN A 73 7.24 -15.26 2.55
N LYS A 74 6.98 -16.00 3.63
CA LYS A 74 5.90 -15.69 4.58
C LYS A 74 6.05 -14.31 5.23
N GLU A 75 7.26 -13.89 5.53
CA GLU A 75 7.53 -12.57 6.12
C GLU A 75 7.13 -11.45 5.17
N GLN A 76 7.46 -11.56 3.88
CA GLN A 76 7.04 -10.60 2.87
C GLN A 76 5.51 -10.55 2.74
N LEU A 77 4.84 -11.70 2.72
CA LEU A 77 3.39 -11.81 2.62
C LEU A 77 2.65 -11.25 3.85
N GLU A 78 3.28 -11.23 5.03
CA GLU A 78 2.71 -10.59 6.23
C GLU A 78 2.53 -9.07 6.10
N TYR A 79 3.25 -8.42 5.19
CA TYR A 79 3.07 -6.99 4.90
C TYR A 79 1.88 -6.70 4.00
N ILE A 80 1.37 -7.71 3.29
CA ILE A 80 0.26 -7.58 2.34
C ILE A 80 -1.03 -7.96 3.08
N LYS A 81 -1.93 -7.01 3.25
CA LYS A 81 -3.15 -7.13 4.06
C LYS A 81 -4.39 -6.92 3.19
N ASP A 82 -5.54 -7.42 3.64
CA ASP A 82 -6.80 -7.22 2.95
C ASP A 82 -7.37 -5.80 3.12
N ILE A 83 -8.44 -5.52 2.41
CA ILE A 83 -9.07 -4.19 2.40
C ILE A 83 -9.68 -3.83 3.76
N GLU A 84 -10.19 -4.78 4.53
CA GLU A 84 -10.80 -4.52 5.83
C GLU A 84 -9.74 -4.11 6.85
N TYR A 85 -8.57 -4.75 6.81
CA TYR A 85 -7.42 -4.34 7.61
C TYR A 85 -7.02 -2.89 7.31
N TRP A 86 -6.86 -2.54 6.02
CA TRP A 86 -6.46 -1.18 5.65
C TRP A 86 -7.53 -0.15 5.98
N ARG A 87 -8.81 -0.49 5.81
CA ARG A 87 -9.91 0.37 6.20
C ARG A 87 -9.91 0.66 7.71
N ASP A 88 -9.66 -0.36 8.54
CA ASP A 88 -9.56 -0.20 9.99
C ASP A 88 -8.36 0.67 10.39
N VAL A 89 -7.19 0.41 9.81
CA VAL A 89 -5.97 1.20 10.09
C VAL A 89 -6.15 2.66 9.68
N LEU A 90 -6.59 2.92 8.45
CA LEU A 90 -6.68 4.27 7.90
C LEU A 90 -7.80 5.10 8.54
N SER A 91 -8.94 4.48 8.84
CA SER A 91 -10.06 5.17 9.52
C SER A 91 -9.80 5.47 10.99
N SER A 92 -8.79 4.86 11.59
CA SER A 92 -8.40 5.12 12.99
C SER A 92 -7.72 6.49 13.20
N SER A 93 -7.32 7.17 12.11
CA SER A 93 -6.67 8.47 12.16
C SER A 93 -7.57 9.54 12.80
N LYS A 94 -6.98 10.36 13.67
CA LYS A 94 -7.63 11.52 14.28
C LYS A 94 -7.55 12.75 13.39
N ASP A 95 -6.48 12.85 12.62
CA ASP A 95 -6.15 14.01 11.80
C ASP A 95 -6.72 13.91 10.39
N PHE A 96 -7.06 12.71 9.93
CA PHE A 96 -7.58 12.49 8.59
C PHE A 96 -8.98 11.89 8.59
N GLU A 97 -9.74 12.19 7.55
CA GLU A 97 -10.96 11.51 7.17
C GLU A 97 -10.68 10.56 6.02
N LEU A 98 -11.05 9.30 6.13
CA LEU A 98 -10.98 8.33 5.05
C LEU A 98 -12.18 8.56 4.12
N LEU A 99 -11.94 9.15 2.95
CA LEU A 99 -12.98 9.46 1.98
C LEU A 99 -13.34 8.24 1.12
N GLU A 100 -12.34 7.45 0.77
CA GLU A 100 -12.50 6.28 -0.09
C GLU A 100 -11.50 5.19 0.30
N CYS A 101 -11.95 3.94 0.31
CA CYS A 101 -11.09 2.76 0.41
C CYS A 101 -11.77 1.63 -0.35
N ARG A 102 -11.22 1.30 -1.52
CA ARG A 102 -11.77 0.28 -2.40
C ARG A 102 -10.67 -0.47 -3.14
N ARG A 103 -11.03 -1.62 -3.67
CA ARG A 103 -10.21 -2.33 -4.65
C ARG A 103 -10.08 -1.51 -5.93
N MET A 104 -8.92 -1.53 -6.54
CA MET A 104 -8.70 -0.94 -7.86
C MET A 104 -9.32 -1.85 -8.94
N GLU A 105 -9.83 -1.23 -10.01
CA GLU A 105 -10.40 -1.97 -11.15
C GLU A 105 -9.35 -2.34 -12.20
N THR A 106 -8.13 -1.83 -12.04
CA THR A 106 -7.02 -1.96 -12.98
C THR A 106 -5.97 -2.98 -12.53
N ASP A 107 -6.31 -3.88 -11.60
CA ASP A 107 -5.37 -4.85 -11.04
C ASP A 107 -4.71 -5.70 -12.13
N ASP A 108 -5.52 -6.27 -13.04
CA ASP A 108 -5.01 -7.12 -14.12
C ASP A 108 -4.11 -6.35 -15.08
N GLU A 109 -4.47 -5.10 -15.41
CA GLU A 109 -3.67 -4.24 -16.29
C GLU A 109 -2.32 -3.91 -15.61
N ALA A 110 -2.34 -3.52 -14.34
CA ALA A 110 -1.14 -3.18 -13.58
C ALA A 110 -0.19 -4.38 -13.46
N TRP A 111 -0.69 -5.57 -13.13
CA TRP A 111 0.11 -6.78 -13.11
C TRP A 111 0.64 -7.16 -14.48
N ASN A 112 -0.18 -7.10 -15.53
CA ASN A 112 0.26 -7.40 -16.88
C ASN A 112 1.36 -6.46 -17.38
N ASP A 113 1.35 -5.19 -17.00
CA ASP A 113 2.41 -4.25 -17.35
C ASP A 113 3.65 -4.48 -16.50
N TRP A 114 3.51 -4.69 -15.18
CA TRP A 114 4.62 -5.00 -14.30
C TRP A 114 5.40 -6.24 -14.74
N LEU A 115 4.72 -7.31 -15.06
CA LEU A 115 5.36 -8.58 -15.44
C LEU A 115 6.10 -8.55 -16.78
N LYS A 116 5.92 -7.50 -17.59
CA LYS A 116 6.70 -7.27 -18.83
C LYS A 116 8.07 -6.65 -18.53
N GLU A 117 8.22 -6.01 -17.37
CA GLU A 117 9.46 -5.34 -17.00
C GLU A 117 10.62 -6.34 -16.80
N GLU A 118 11.82 -5.96 -17.29
CA GLU A 118 13.03 -6.80 -17.22
C GLU A 118 13.92 -6.44 -16.01
N ASN A 119 13.28 -6.08 -14.88
CA ASN A 119 13.98 -5.91 -13.61
C ASN A 119 13.88 -7.18 -12.75
N GLU A 120 14.78 -7.31 -11.77
CA GLU A 120 14.86 -8.51 -10.93
C GLU A 120 13.60 -8.80 -10.12
N TYR A 121 12.83 -7.78 -9.73
CA TYR A 121 11.61 -7.93 -8.95
C TYR A 121 10.46 -8.46 -9.82
N ALA A 122 10.23 -7.85 -10.98
CA ALA A 122 9.21 -8.31 -11.92
C ALA A 122 9.47 -9.74 -12.41
N ILE A 123 10.75 -10.06 -12.69
CA ILE A 123 11.15 -11.41 -13.06
C ILE A 123 10.89 -12.40 -11.90
N GLY A 124 11.18 -11.98 -10.66
CA GLY A 124 10.93 -12.78 -9.46
C GLY A 124 9.45 -13.11 -9.26
N ASP A 125 8.57 -12.16 -9.55
CA ASP A 125 7.12 -12.30 -9.34
C ASP A 125 6.44 -13.19 -10.39
N ARG A 126 7.01 -13.31 -11.59
CA ARG A 126 6.42 -14.09 -12.71
C ARG A 126 6.00 -15.49 -12.31
N LYS A 127 6.83 -16.19 -11.55
CA LYS A 127 6.59 -17.58 -11.17
C LYS A 127 5.33 -17.77 -10.34
N SER A 128 5.08 -16.89 -9.39
CA SER A 128 3.85 -16.89 -8.59
C SER A 128 2.63 -16.51 -9.45
N MET A 129 2.76 -15.46 -10.26
CA MET A 129 1.65 -14.97 -11.08
C MET A 129 1.24 -15.98 -12.14
N GLU A 130 2.17 -16.63 -12.82
CA GLU A 130 1.92 -17.75 -13.77
C GLU A 130 1.26 -18.96 -13.10
N SER A 131 1.43 -19.10 -11.79
CA SER A 131 0.85 -20.19 -10.97
C SER A 131 -0.49 -19.82 -10.32
N GLY A 132 -1.10 -18.68 -10.66
CA GLY A 132 -2.42 -18.26 -10.19
C GLY A 132 -2.40 -17.38 -8.94
N ALA A 133 -1.28 -16.77 -8.58
CA ALA A 133 -1.21 -15.85 -7.44
C ALA A 133 -2.14 -14.63 -7.60
N GLY A 134 -2.45 -14.22 -8.84
CA GLY A 134 -3.36 -13.13 -9.14
C GLY A 134 -4.78 -13.30 -8.58
N ASP A 135 -5.22 -14.54 -8.35
CA ASP A 135 -6.52 -14.82 -7.71
C ASP A 135 -6.56 -14.43 -6.23
N TYR A 136 -5.42 -14.14 -5.63
CA TYR A 136 -5.26 -13.85 -4.20
C TYR A 136 -4.74 -12.43 -3.93
N LEU A 137 -4.22 -11.75 -4.94
CA LEU A 137 -3.64 -10.41 -4.84
C LEU A 137 -4.57 -9.38 -5.48
N CYS A 138 -4.54 -8.18 -4.94
CA CYS A 138 -5.25 -7.02 -5.49
C CYS A 138 -4.46 -5.75 -5.22
N PHE A 139 -4.88 -4.64 -5.82
CA PHE A 139 -4.46 -3.31 -5.41
C PHE A 139 -5.62 -2.59 -4.71
N ILE A 140 -5.33 -1.96 -3.58
CA ILE A 140 -6.28 -1.20 -2.78
C ILE A 140 -5.98 0.27 -2.94
N MET A 141 -6.98 1.03 -3.43
CA MET A 141 -6.91 2.47 -3.45
C MET A 141 -7.52 3.04 -2.18
N ALA A 142 -6.84 4.01 -1.56
CA ALA A 142 -7.41 4.80 -0.49
C ALA A 142 -7.17 6.29 -0.72
N VAL A 143 -8.17 7.10 -0.36
CA VAL A 143 -8.11 8.57 -0.39
C VAL A 143 -8.46 9.10 0.99
N LEU A 144 -7.57 9.92 1.54
CA LEU A 144 -7.76 10.58 2.82
C LEU A 144 -7.66 12.10 2.65
N GLU A 145 -8.37 12.84 3.50
CA GLU A 145 -8.30 14.31 3.56
C GLU A 145 -7.99 14.76 4.99
N LYS A 146 -7.04 15.70 5.13
CA LYS A 146 -6.68 16.28 6.42
C LYS A 146 -7.78 17.22 6.92
N LYS A 147 -8.27 16.98 8.15
CA LYS A 147 -9.33 17.75 8.83
C LYS A 147 -8.94 19.19 9.17
#